data_32e0ecdf7db19f704fbe6ea29b2c846d
#
_entry.id   32e0ecdf7db19f704fbe6ea29b2c846d
#
_cell.length_a   1.000
_cell.length_b   1.000
_cell.length_c   1.000
_cell.angle_alpha   90.00
_cell.angle_beta   90.00
_cell.angle_gamma   90.00
#
_symmetry.space_group_name_H-M   'P 1'
#
loop_
_entity.id
_entity.type
_entity.pdbx_description
1 polymer ?
#
loop_
_entity_poly.entity_id
_entity_poly.type
_entity_poly.pdbx_seq_one_letter_code
_entity_poly.pdbx_strand_id
1 'polypeptide(L)'
;MFRHAWSHRRCIVPADGWYEWMTTVQGKVPWYHHRINGGPCWLGGIWESWSSPEGDHVESFALLTVEANEDVREVHHRMPLLLEEHEVAAYLAGEDMRAQPLNLLVDRHVVSRTVNSSSEDGAHLTDAVPTLW
;
A
#
# COMPACT_ATOMS: atom_id res chain seq x y z
N MET A 1 6.36 2.80 19.80
CA MET A 1 4.90 2.66 19.61
C MET A 1 4.54 1.35 18.90
N PHE A 2 5.17 1.00 17.80
CA PHE A 2 4.78 -0.18 17.01
C PHE A 2 5.59 -1.45 17.30
N ARG A 3 6.53 -1.41 18.25
CA ARG A 3 7.42 -2.55 18.52
C ARG A 3 6.67 -3.81 18.92
N HIS A 4 5.65 -3.70 19.79
CA HIS A 4 4.86 -4.85 20.21
C HIS A 4 4.03 -5.40 19.07
N ALA A 5 3.36 -4.54 18.30
CA ALA A 5 2.57 -4.96 17.14
C ALA A 5 3.46 -5.60 16.07
N TRP A 6 4.66 -5.07 15.86
CA TRP A 6 5.63 -5.67 14.95
C TRP A 6 6.01 -7.10 15.35
N SER A 7 6.15 -7.34 16.65
CA SER A 7 6.55 -8.66 17.15
C SER A 7 5.37 -9.66 17.23
N HIS A 8 4.14 -9.18 17.45
CA HIS A 8 3.01 -10.02 17.83
C HIS A 8 1.74 -9.84 17.01
N ARG A 9 1.62 -8.76 16.25
CA ARG A 9 0.38 -8.41 15.56
C ARG A 9 0.62 -8.03 14.11
N ARG A 10 1.30 -8.89 13.40
CA ARG A 10 1.46 -8.74 11.96
C ARG A 10 0.19 -9.14 11.25
N CYS A 11 -0.09 -8.50 10.13
CA CYS A 11 -1.22 -8.86 9.28
C CYS A 11 -0.86 -8.69 7.81
N ILE A 12 -1.70 -9.24 6.95
CA ILE A 12 -1.64 -9.05 5.52
C ILE A 12 -2.92 -8.35 5.09
N VAL A 13 -2.76 -7.33 4.28
CA VAL A 13 -3.88 -6.64 3.65
C VAL A 13 -3.85 -6.98 2.16
N PRO A 14 -4.77 -7.83 1.67
CA PRO A 14 -4.89 -8.06 0.25
C PRO A 14 -5.54 -6.85 -0.41
N ALA A 15 -5.01 -6.44 -1.55
CA ALA A 15 -5.54 -5.31 -2.30
C ALA A 15 -5.34 -5.51 -3.79
N ASP A 16 -6.20 -4.90 -4.60
CA ASP A 16 -6.00 -4.89 -6.05
C ASP A 16 -4.83 -4.01 -6.46
N GLY A 17 -4.55 -2.99 -5.67
CA GLY A 17 -3.46 -2.06 -5.89
C GLY A 17 -3.47 -0.97 -4.83
N TRP A 18 -2.73 0.10 -5.06
CA TRP A 18 -2.69 1.24 -4.15
C TRP A 18 -2.42 2.54 -4.90
N TYR A 19 -2.74 3.65 -4.26
CA TYR A 19 -2.48 4.98 -4.80
C TYR A 19 -1.24 5.59 -4.16
N GLU A 20 -0.48 6.30 -4.97
CA GLU A 20 0.59 7.19 -4.53
C GLU A 20 0.52 8.50 -5.31
N TRP A 21 0.98 9.57 -4.72
CA TRP A 21 0.92 10.89 -5.31
C TRP A 21 2.32 11.39 -5.66
N MET A 22 2.52 11.68 -6.96
CA MET A 22 3.74 12.31 -7.43
C MET A 22 3.64 13.82 -7.22
N THR A 23 4.66 14.42 -6.63
CA THR A 23 4.74 15.88 -6.51
C THR A 23 5.26 16.45 -7.83
N THR A 24 4.48 17.36 -8.44
CA THR A 24 4.83 18.04 -9.66
C THR A 24 4.74 19.57 -9.48
N VAL A 25 5.21 20.32 -10.47
CA VAL A 25 5.07 21.80 -10.46
C VAL A 25 3.61 22.25 -10.48
N GLN A 26 2.70 21.38 -10.89
CA GLN A 26 1.26 21.64 -10.94
C GLN A 26 0.51 21.01 -9.76
N GLY A 27 1.23 20.60 -8.73
CA GLY A 27 0.67 19.94 -7.56
C GLY A 27 0.87 18.44 -7.56
N LYS A 28 0.13 17.77 -6.69
CA LYS A 28 0.24 16.31 -6.54
C LYS A 28 -0.67 15.60 -7.54
N VAL A 29 -0.11 14.61 -8.22
CA VAL A 29 -0.79 13.82 -9.24
C VAL A 29 -0.94 12.39 -8.73
N PRO A 30 -2.16 11.83 -8.67
CA PRO A 30 -2.37 10.47 -8.20
C PRO A 30 -2.01 9.45 -9.27
N TRP A 31 -1.33 8.40 -8.84
CA TRP A 31 -0.97 7.23 -9.64
C TRP A 31 -1.53 5.98 -8.97
N TYR A 32 -2.10 5.08 -9.76
CA TYR A 32 -2.52 3.77 -9.30
C TYR A 32 -1.45 2.74 -9.64
N HIS A 33 -1.08 1.94 -8.64
CA HIS A 33 -0.08 0.88 -8.76
C HIS A 33 -0.76 -0.47 -8.58
N HIS A 34 -0.39 -1.44 -9.39
CA HIS A 34 -0.92 -2.80 -9.30
C HIS A 34 0.14 -3.80 -9.78
N ARG A 35 -0.07 -5.07 -9.49
CA ARG A 35 0.85 -6.10 -9.97
C ARG A 35 0.74 -6.24 -11.49
N ILE A 36 1.88 -6.43 -12.14
CA ILE A 36 1.94 -6.61 -13.59
C ILE A 36 1.13 -7.84 -14.02
N ASN A 37 1.14 -8.90 -13.21
CA ASN A 37 0.40 -10.12 -13.52
C ASN A 37 -1.11 -10.03 -13.29
N GLY A 38 -1.62 -8.89 -12.81
CA GLY A 38 -3.03 -8.69 -12.50
C GLY A 38 -3.52 -9.38 -11.23
N GLY A 39 -2.64 -10.05 -10.49
CA GLY A 39 -2.98 -10.70 -9.23
C GLY A 39 -3.07 -9.73 -8.07
N PRO A 40 -3.47 -10.23 -6.88
CA PRO A 40 -3.58 -9.41 -5.69
C PRO A 40 -2.21 -8.94 -5.19
N CYS A 41 -2.19 -7.75 -4.58
CA CYS A 41 -1.07 -7.26 -3.81
C CYS A 41 -1.20 -7.77 -2.38
N TRP A 42 -0.19 -8.43 -1.88
CA TRP A 42 -0.14 -8.89 -0.48
C TRP A 42 0.67 -7.87 0.31
N LEU A 43 -0.03 -6.95 0.98
CA LEU A 43 0.62 -5.83 1.66
C LEU A 43 0.84 -6.15 3.13
N GLY A 44 2.08 -6.07 3.58
CA GLY A 44 2.44 -6.33 4.97
C GLY A 44 2.02 -5.17 5.87
N GLY A 45 1.41 -5.51 6.98
CA GLY A 45 0.96 -4.55 7.97
C GLY A 45 1.07 -5.05 9.38
N ILE A 46 0.67 -4.21 10.29
CA ILE A 46 0.51 -4.49 11.72
C ILE A 46 -0.87 -4.03 12.15
N TRP A 47 -1.41 -4.63 13.20
CA TRP A 47 -2.73 -4.26 13.68
C TRP A 47 -2.73 -4.00 15.18
N GLU A 48 -3.71 -3.26 15.63
CA GLU A 48 -3.95 -2.95 17.04
C GLU A 48 -5.42 -3.06 17.37
N SER A 49 -5.68 -3.40 18.61
CA SER A 49 -7.01 -3.43 19.19
C SER A 49 -7.05 -2.48 20.37
N TRP A 50 -8.07 -1.64 20.42
CA TRP A 50 -8.25 -0.69 21.48
C TRP A 50 -9.68 -0.76 22.01
N SER A 51 -9.82 -0.71 23.33
CA SER A 51 -11.12 -0.67 23.98
C SER A 51 -11.21 0.57 24.86
N SER A 52 -12.31 1.32 24.72
CA SER A 52 -12.56 2.48 25.55
C SER A 52 -13.04 2.07 26.94
N PRO A 53 -12.95 2.96 27.96
CA PRO A 53 -13.56 2.72 29.27
C PRO A 53 -15.05 2.51 29.18
N GLU A 54 -15.73 3.05 28.19
CA GLU A 54 -17.17 2.92 27.96
C GLU A 54 -17.55 1.62 27.23
N GLY A 55 -16.58 0.78 26.87
CA GLY A 55 -16.82 -0.50 26.24
C GLY A 55 -16.78 -0.49 24.71
N ASP A 56 -16.45 0.64 24.08
CA ASP A 56 -16.24 0.69 22.65
C ASP A 56 -14.96 -0.09 22.28
N HIS A 57 -15.03 -0.83 21.18
CA HIS A 57 -13.92 -1.64 20.70
C HIS A 57 -13.56 -1.21 19.27
N VAL A 58 -12.29 -0.87 19.06
CA VAL A 58 -11.78 -0.46 17.75
C VAL A 58 -10.58 -1.33 17.38
N GLU A 59 -10.65 -1.94 16.22
CA GLU A 59 -9.50 -2.59 15.61
C GLU A 59 -9.03 -1.74 14.45
N SER A 60 -7.73 -1.57 14.31
CA SER A 60 -7.12 -0.79 13.25
C SER A 60 -5.85 -1.47 12.76
N PHE A 61 -5.44 -1.12 11.56
CA PHE A 61 -4.18 -1.60 11.02
C PHE A 61 -3.41 -0.46 10.36
N ALA A 62 -2.11 -0.65 10.21
CA ALA A 62 -1.24 0.23 9.45
C ALA A 62 -0.42 -0.60 8.49
N LEU A 63 -0.26 -0.11 7.27
CA LEU A 63 0.64 -0.73 6.31
C LEU A 63 2.07 -0.34 6.63
N LEU A 64 2.98 -1.30 6.52
CA LEU A 64 4.40 -1.01 6.56
C LEU A 64 4.84 -0.46 5.23
N THR A 65 5.78 0.47 5.27
CA THR A 65 6.41 1.00 4.07
C THR A 65 7.90 0.69 4.07
N VAL A 66 8.44 0.55 2.88
CA VAL A 66 9.86 0.31 2.64
C VAL A 66 10.36 1.31 1.59
N GLU A 67 11.66 1.37 1.38
CA GLU A 67 12.23 2.15 0.29
C GLU A 67 11.65 1.68 -1.04
N ALA A 68 11.24 2.63 -1.89
CA ALA A 68 10.67 2.31 -3.19
C ALA A 68 11.68 1.60 -4.09
N ASN A 69 11.21 0.58 -4.80
CA ASN A 69 11.97 -0.06 -5.86
C ASN A 69 11.92 0.81 -7.13
N GLU A 70 12.54 0.34 -8.21
CA GLU A 70 12.58 1.09 -9.47
C GLU A 70 11.20 1.27 -10.10
N ASP A 71 10.25 0.37 -9.83
CA ASP A 71 8.90 0.45 -10.38
C ASP A 71 8.12 1.65 -9.83
N VAL A 72 8.42 2.08 -8.60
CA VAL A 72 7.64 3.09 -7.86
C VAL A 72 8.42 4.38 -7.64
N ARG A 73 9.74 4.34 -7.67
CA ARG A 73 10.63 5.43 -7.21
C ARG A 73 10.33 6.77 -7.87
N GLU A 74 9.98 6.80 -9.15
CA GLU A 74 9.68 8.05 -9.84
C GLU A 74 8.45 8.75 -9.29
N VAL A 75 7.50 8.00 -8.73
CA VAL A 75 6.27 8.55 -8.15
C VAL A 75 6.48 8.92 -6.70
N HIS A 76 7.08 8.02 -5.92
CA HIS A 76 7.25 8.22 -4.48
C HIS A 76 8.49 7.48 -3.97
N HIS A 77 9.14 8.03 -2.93
CA HIS A 77 10.37 7.45 -2.37
C HIS A 77 10.10 6.23 -1.46
N ARG A 78 8.86 6.02 -1.03
CA ARG A 78 8.45 4.88 -0.22
C ARG A 78 7.35 4.11 -0.94
N MET A 79 7.21 2.84 -0.62
CA MET A 79 6.14 2.00 -1.11
C MET A 79 5.66 1.05 -0.02
N PRO A 80 4.43 0.52 -0.11
CA PRO A 80 4.00 -0.52 0.82
C PRO A 80 4.93 -1.73 0.76
N LEU A 81 5.06 -2.44 1.87
CA LEU A 81 5.75 -3.73 1.89
C LEU A 81 4.94 -4.72 1.06
N LEU A 82 5.36 -4.93 -0.18
CA LEU A 82 4.72 -5.85 -1.12
C LEU A 82 5.38 -7.20 -1.03
N LEU A 83 4.62 -8.20 -0.62
CA LEU A 83 5.09 -9.58 -0.47
C LEU A 83 4.63 -10.43 -1.66
N GLU A 84 5.45 -11.40 -2.02
CA GLU A 84 5.02 -12.48 -2.88
C GLU A 84 4.16 -13.46 -2.07
N GLU A 85 3.26 -14.16 -2.74
CA GLU A 85 2.35 -15.10 -2.06
C GLU A 85 3.12 -16.10 -1.19
N HIS A 86 4.25 -16.63 -1.70
CA HIS A 86 5.05 -17.60 -0.97
C HIS A 86 5.79 -16.99 0.25
N GLU A 87 5.85 -15.67 0.36
CA GLU A 87 6.49 -14.97 1.49
C GLU A 87 5.51 -14.67 2.63
N VAL A 88 4.22 -14.78 2.39
CA VAL A 88 3.19 -14.38 3.35
C VAL A 88 3.31 -15.15 4.67
N ALA A 89 3.48 -16.45 4.60
CA ALA A 89 3.59 -17.30 5.81
C ALA A 89 4.83 -16.92 6.64
N ALA A 90 5.96 -16.69 5.99
CA ALA A 90 7.20 -16.29 6.66
C ALA A 90 7.05 -14.92 7.35
N TYR A 91 6.41 -13.97 6.67
CA TYR A 91 6.13 -12.67 7.25
C TYR A 91 5.27 -12.79 8.50
N LEU A 92 4.18 -13.53 8.42
CA LEU A 92 3.27 -13.72 9.55
C LEU A 92 3.94 -14.48 10.70
N ALA A 93 4.91 -15.34 10.39
CA ALA A 93 5.69 -16.10 11.40
C ALA A 93 6.76 -15.25 12.10
N GLY A 94 6.95 -14.00 11.67
CA GLY A 94 7.86 -13.08 12.33
C GLY A 94 9.18 -12.84 11.61
N GLU A 95 9.39 -13.40 10.42
CA GLU A 95 10.60 -13.12 9.67
C GLU A 95 10.65 -11.66 9.20
N ASP A 96 11.84 -11.10 9.16
CA ASP A 96 12.04 -9.74 8.69
C ASP A 96 12.07 -9.72 7.16
N MET A 97 10.95 -9.28 6.57
CA MET A 97 10.77 -9.18 5.13
C MET A 97 10.85 -7.74 4.63
N ARG A 98 11.41 -6.82 5.42
CA ARG A 98 11.46 -5.38 5.06
C ARG A 98 12.49 -5.05 3.99
N ALA A 99 13.04 -6.04 3.34
CA ALA A 99 13.89 -5.82 2.18
C ALA A 99 13.11 -5.10 1.07
N GLN A 100 13.83 -4.34 0.25
CA GLN A 100 13.23 -3.67 -0.90
C GLN A 100 12.60 -4.72 -1.82
N PRO A 101 11.32 -4.55 -2.23
CA PRO A 101 10.69 -5.48 -3.15
C PRO A 101 11.42 -5.57 -4.49
N LEU A 102 11.33 -6.74 -5.11
CA LEU A 102 11.93 -6.96 -6.42
C LEU A 102 11.35 -5.98 -7.45
N ASN A 103 12.18 -5.59 -8.41
CA ASN A 103 11.75 -4.76 -9.53
C ASN A 103 10.93 -5.59 -10.53
N LEU A 104 10.22 -4.88 -11.43
CA LEU A 104 9.41 -5.47 -12.50
C LEU A 104 8.20 -6.26 -12.01
N LEU A 105 7.72 -5.96 -10.80
CA LEU A 105 6.52 -6.57 -10.23
C LEU A 105 5.30 -5.65 -10.33
N VAL A 106 5.52 -4.35 -10.44
CA VAL A 106 4.48 -3.32 -10.32
C VAL A 106 4.39 -2.54 -11.61
N ASP A 107 3.19 -2.39 -12.12
CA ASP A 107 2.85 -1.44 -13.17
C ASP A 107 2.05 -0.29 -12.57
N ARG A 108 1.98 0.84 -13.27
CA ARG A 108 1.34 2.04 -12.75
C ARG A 108 0.80 2.91 -13.88
N HIS A 109 -0.22 3.69 -13.56
CA HIS A 109 -0.75 4.70 -14.47
C HIS A 109 -1.39 5.84 -13.69
N VAL A 110 -1.47 7.00 -14.32
CA VAL A 110 -2.12 8.18 -13.76
C VAL A 110 -3.63 7.95 -13.73
N VAL A 111 -4.25 8.36 -12.64
CA VAL A 111 -5.70 8.30 -12.47
C VAL A 111 -6.28 9.71 -12.25
N SER A 112 -7.59 9.81 -12.35
CA SER A 112 -8.29 11.07 -12.12
C SER A 112 -8.06 11.60 -10.71
N ARG A 113 -7.91 12.92 -10.58
CA ARG A 113 -7.83 13.59 -9.27
C ARG A 113 -9.12 13.46 -8.45
N THR A 114 -10.17 12.90 -9.01
CA THR A 114 -11.40 12.55 -8.29
C THR A 114 -11.10 11.67 -7.07
N VAL A 115 -10.07 10.80 -7.16
CA VAL A 115 -9.65 9.95 -6.04
C VAL A 115 -9.18 10.74 -4.82
N ASN A 116 -8.83 12.02 -4.96
CA ASN A 116 -8.41 12.86 -3.85
C ASN A 116 -9.56 13.21 -2.90
N SER A 117 -10.80 13.03 -3.32
CA SER A 117 -11.97 13.23 -2.46
C SER A 117 -12.30 11.95 -1.73
N SER A 118 -12.35 12.01 -0.41
CA SER A 118 -12.69 10.85 0.43
C SER A 118 -14.17 10.42 0.29
N SER A 119 -15.00 11.25 -0.35
CA SER A 119 -16.40 10.90 -0.63
C SER A 119 -16.58 10.09 -1.90
N GLU A 120 -15.54 10.01 -2.74
CA GLU A 120 -15.59 9.25 -3.98
C GLU A 120 -15.17 7.81 -3.74
N ASP A 121 -15.87 6.89 -4.38
CA ASP A 121 -15.60 5.46 -4.29
C ASP A 121 -15.99 4.78 -5.61
N GLY A 122 -15.40 3.63 -5.86
CA GLY A 122 -15.71 2.80 -7.00
C GLY A 122 -14.51 2.41 -7.84
N ALA A 123 -14.68 1.32 -8.57
CA ALA A 123 -13.63 0.75 -9.41
C ALA A 123 -13.18 1.71 -10.53
N HIS A 124 -14.04 2.61 -10.98
CA HIS A 124 -13.70 3.61 -12.00
C HIS A 124 -12.57 4.55 -11.61
N LEU A 125 -12.31 4.71 -10.30
CA LEU A 125 -11.22 5.56 -9.81
C LEU A 125 -9.85 5.02 -10.22
N THR A 126 -9.75 3.74 -10.56
CA THR A 126 -8.51 3.12 -11.01
C THR A 126 -8.28 3.23 -12.52
N ASP A 127 -9.21 3.81 -13.26
CA ASP A 127 -9.10 3.95 -14.71
C ASP A 127 -7.97 4.92 -15.08
N ALA A 128 -7.18 4.54 -16.07
CA ALA A 128 -6.13 5.39 -16.58
C ALA A 128 -6.71 6.65 -17.23
N VAL A 129 -6.07 7.79 -16.99
CA VAL A 129 -6.41 9.05 -17.64
C VAL A 129 -5.23 9.56 -18.47
N PRO A 130 -5.47 10.34 -19.52
CA PRO A 130 -4.39 10.91 -20.31
C PRO A 130 -3.48 11.80 -19.46
N THR A 131 -2.18 11.66 -19.67
CA THR A 131 -1.18 12.57 -19.10
C THR A 131 -0.98 13.71 -20.12
N LEU A 132 -1.02 14.93 -19.61
CA LEU A 132 -0.88 16.12 -20.45
C LEU A 132 0.50 16.78 -20.33
N TRP A 133 1.47 16.06 -19.83
CA TRP A 133 2.86 16.52 -19.69
C TRP A 133 3.84 15.58 -20.37
#